data_00b367ee8971573df3332c6d9e395f80
#
_entry.id   00b367ee8971573df3332c6d9e395f80
#
_cell.length_a   1.000
_cell.length_b   1.000
_cell.length_c   1.000
_cell.angle_alpha   90.00
_cell.angle_beta   90.00
_cell.angle_gamma   90.00
#
_symmetry.space_group_name_H-M   'P 1'
#
loop_
_entity.id
_entity.type
_entity.pdbx_description
1 polymer ?
#
loop_
_entity_poly.entity_id
_entity_poly.type
_entity_poly.pdbx_seq_one_letter_code
_entity_poly.pdbx_strand_id
1 'polypeptide(L)'
;MTIGGIDLAVGAYSKHPDLAFQATLCLRNRDNQLTNALKGGLPPSLRSLYQAAELTKSYPFAADVLNALDTASVRPRTPAYQNVSIALAHTLSPPAGIQPESTVSDLRGQIEDALGSKGLIP
;
A
#
# COMPACT_ATOMS: atom_id res chain seq x y z
N MET A 1 -7.05 8.76 -0.57
CA MET A 1 -6.39 7.57 0.02
C MET A 1 -5.13 7.23 -0.77
N THR A 2 -4.10 6.71 -0.12
CA THR A 2 -2.91 6.21 -0.83
C THR A 2 -3.14 4.75 -1.23
N ILE A 3 -2.94 4.43 -2.52
CA ILE A 3 -3.03 3.06 -3.00
C ILE A 3 -1.77 2.26 -2.65
N GLY A 4 -1.94 1.03 -2.26
CA GLY A 4 -0.88 0.07 -2.00
C GLY A 4 -1.37 -1.34 -2.28
N GLY A 5 -0.47 -2.32 -2.19
CA GLY A 5 -0.82 -3.71 -2.46
C GLY A 5 0.37 -4.63 -2.31
N ILE A 6 0.16 -5.88 -2.72
CA ILE A 6 1.17 -6.91 -2.78
C ILE A 6 1.32 -7.33 -4.24
N ASP A 7 2.53 -7.19 -4.76
CA ASP A 7 2.85 -7.59 -6.12
C ASP A 7 3.58 -8.94 -6.13
N LEU A 8 3.26 -9.76 -7.13
CA LEU A 8 4.00 -10.98 -7.40
C LEU A 8 5.02 -10.69 -8.51
N ALA A 9 6.26 -11.08 -8.30
CA ALA A 9 7.33 -10.92 -9.28
C ALA A 9 8.02 -12.24 -9.57
N VAL A 10 8.51 -12.39 -10.79
CA VAL A 10 9.38 -13.49 -11.19
C VAL A 10 10.81 -12.99 -11.19
N GLY A 11 11.70 -13.68 -10.48
CA GLY A 11 13.11 -13.32 -10.41
C GLY A 11 13.78 -13.38 -11.78
N ALA A 12 14.62 -12.39 -12.09
CA ALA A 12 15.33 -12.30 -13.38
C ALA A 12 16.23 -13.50 -13.69
N TYR A 13 16.67 -14.21 -12.66
CA TYR A 13 17.54 -15.39 -12.79
C TYR A 13 16.76 -16.72 -12.66
N SER A 14 15.43 -16.69 -12.78
CA SER A 14 14.63 -17.92 -12.77
C SER A 14 15.05 -18.82 -13.94
N LYS A 15 15.24 -20.11 -13.66
CA LYS A 15 15.52 -21.11 -14.70
C LYS A 15 14.29 -21.48 -15.52
N HIS A 16 13.10 -21.14 -15.01
CA HIS A 16 11.81 -21.46 -15.63
C HIS A 16 10.86 -20.26 -15.57
N PRO A 17 11.19 -19.15 -16.24
CA PRO A 17 10.40 -17.90 -16.11
C PRO A 17 8.96 -18.09 -16.56
N ASP A 18 8.70 -18.83 -17.64
CA ASP A 18 7.35 -19.03 -18.16
C ASP A 18 6.47 -19.82 -17.18
N LEU A 19 7.02 -20.87 -16.57
CA LEU A 19 6.30 -21.61 -15.52
C LEU A 19 6.07 -20.78 -14.28
N ALA A 20 7.04 -19.95 -13.91
CA ALA A 20 6.89 -19.02 -12.79
C ALA A 20 5.81 -17.98 -13.06
N PHE A 21 5.71 -17.43 -14.26
CA PHE A 21 4.62 -16.54 -14.66
C PHE A 21 3.26 -17.24 -14.63
N GLN A 22 3.16 -18.47 -15.13
CA GLN A 22 1.93 -19.27 -15.04
C GLN A 22 1.53 -19.50 -13.59
N ALA A 23 2.49 -19.79 -12.70
CA ALA A 23 2.24 -19.93 -11.27
C ALA A 23 1.73 -18.62 -10.64
N THR A 24 2.29 -17.45 -11.00
CA THR A 24 1.80 -16.16 -10.50
C THR A 24 0.37 -15.87 -10.96
N LEU A 25 0.03 -16.20 -12.22
CA LEU A 25 -1.33 -16.06 -12.73
C LEU A 25 -2.31 -16.99 -12.01
N CYS A 26 -1.89 -18.23 -11.71
CA CYS A 26 -2.68 -19.15 -10.91
C CYS A 26 -2.92 -18.62 -9.49
N LEU A 27 -1.87 -18.14 -8.81
CA LEU A 27 -1.96 -17.61 -7.45
C LEU A 27 -2.88 -16.39 -7.35
N ARG A 28 -2.93 -15.55 -8.38
CA ARG A 28 -3.77 -14.34 -8.42
C ARG A 28 -5.10 -14.52 -9.13
N ASN A 29 -5.53 -15.76 -9.40
CA ASN A 29 -6.83 -16.00 -10.00
C ASN A 29 -7.98 -15.55 -9.09
N ARG A 30 -9.20 -15.50 -9.64
CA ARG A 30 -10.40 -15.00 -8.95
C ARG A 30 -10.65 -15.70 -7.62
N ASP A 31 -10.55 -17.02 -7.59
CA ASP A 31 -10.92 -17.83 -6.43
C ASP A 31 -9.89 -17.70 -5.31
N ASN A 32 -8.60 -17.63 -5.67
CA ASN A 32 -7.54 -17.38 -4.71
C ASN A 32 -7.62 -15.96 -4.13
N GLN A 33 -7.95 -14.95 -4.93
CA GLN A 33 -8.17 -13.59 -4.42
C GLN A 33 -9.36 -13.53 -3.46
N LEU A 34 -10.46 -14.20 -3.78
CA LEU A 34 -11.61 -14.30 -2.87
C LEU A 34 -11.22 -15.01 -1.57
N THR A 35 -10.51 -16.13 -1.67
CA THR A 35 -10.03 -16.88 -0.50
C THR A 35 -9.11 -16.02 0.37
N ASN A 36 -8.17 -15.29 -0.22
CA ASN A 36 -7.28 -14.40 0.50
C ASN A 36 -8.03 -13.25 1.17
N ALA A 37 -9.05 -12.72 0.52
CA ALA A 37 -9.90 -11.70 1.12
C ALA A 37 -10.63 -12.27 2.35
N LEU A 38 -11.32 -13.40 2.20
CA LEU A 38 -12.15 -13.96 3.26
C LEU A 38 -11.34 -14.51 4.46
N LYS A 39 -10.15 -15.07 4.22
CA LYS A 39 -9.32 -15.71 5.25
C LYS A 39 -8.15 -14.86 5.71
N GLY A 40 -7.55 -14.10 4.79
CA GLY A 40 -6.36 -13.30 5.06
C GLY A 40 -6.62 -11.81 5.28
N GLY A 41 -7.86 -11.34 5.08
CA GLY A 41 -8.20 -9.94 5.26
C GLY A 41 -7.61 -9.01 4.18
N LEU A 42 -7.13 -9.55 3.06
CA LEU A 42 -6.52 -8.77 1.98
C LEU A 42 -7.56 -8.40 0.91
N PRO A 43 -7.92 -7.12 0.76
CA PRO A 43 -8.87 -6.70 -0.26
C PRO A 43 -8.41 -7.14 -1.66
N PRO A 44 -9.30 -7.73 -2.48
CA PRO A 44 -8.92 -8.24 -3.79
C PRO A 44 -8.61 -7.11 -4.78
N SER A 45 -7.74 -7.36 -5.76
CA SER A 45 -7.45 -6.42 -6.85
C SER A 45 -8.50 -6.46 -7.96
N LEU A 46 -9.31 -7.53 -8.05
CA LEU A 46 -10.38 -7.66 -9.02
C LEU A 46 -11.63 -6.93 -8.56
N ARG A 47 -12.01 -5.85 -9.27
CA ARG A 47 -13.21 -5.03 -8.94
C ARG A 47 -14.50 -5.84 -8.89
N SER A 48 -14.63 -6.86 -9.77
CA SER A 48 -15.82 -7.71 -9.82
C SER A 48 -16.06 -8.51 -8.53
N LEU A 49 -15.03 -8.74 -7.72
CA LEU A 49 -15.16 -9.43 -6.45
C LEU A 49 -15.85 -8.59 -5.37
N TYR A 50 -15.80 -7.26 -5.48
CA TYR A 50 -16.47 -6.36 -4.52
C TYR A 50 -18.01 -6.45 -4.60
N GLN A 51 -18.54 -7.07 -5.66
CA GLN A 51 -19.98 -7.35 -5.82
C GLN A 51 -20.34 -8.81 -5.48
N ALA A 52 -19.36 -9.64 -5.13
CA ALA A 52 -19.60 -11.03 -4.75
C ALA A 52 -20.27 -11.10 -3.37
N ALA A 53 -21.34 -11.90 -3.26
CA ALA A 53 -22.13 -12.01 -2.04
C ALA A 53 -21.29 -12.46 -0.83
N GLU A 54 -20.34 -13.37 -1.04
CA GLU A 54 -19.42 -13.85 -0.02
C GLU A 54 -18.54 -12.72 0.52
N LEU A 55 -18.03 -11.86 -0.39
CA LEU A 55 -17.18 -10.75 0.02
C LEU A 55 -17.99 -9.67 0.73
N THR A 56 -19.14 -9.27 0.20
CA THR A 56 -19.98 -8.21 0.81
C THR A 56 -20.50 -8.61 2.18
N LYS A 57 -20.71 -9.90 2.43
CA LYS A 57 -21.06 -10.41 3.75
C LYS A 57 -19.93 -10.24 4.76
N SER A 58 -18.68 -10.49 4.35
CA SER A 58 -17.48 -10.38 5.22
C SER A 58 -16.96 -8.95 5.30
N TYR A 59 -17.17 -8.16 4.26
CA TYR A 59 -16.77 -6.76 4.12
C TYR A 59 -18.00 -5.89 3.85
N PRO A 60 -18.77 -5.53 4.88
CA PRO A 60 -19.94 -4.65 4.71
C PRO A 60 -19.60 -3.29 4.09
N PHE A 61 -18.35 -2.87 4.25
CA PHE A 61 -17.76 -1.64 3.72
C PHE A 61 -17.10 -1.80 2.32
N ALA A 62 -17.35 -2.91 1.60
CA ALA A 62 -16.74 -3.18 0.30
C ALA A 62 -16.98 -2.05 -0.73
N ALA A 63 -18.16 -1.45 -0.71
CA ALA A 63 -18.49 -0.32 -1.58
C ALA A 63 -17.64 0.92 -1.25
N ASP A 64 -17.41 1.20 0.03
CA ASP A 64 -16.60 2.34 0.47
C ASP A 64 -15.12 2.15 0.09
N VAL A 65 -14.61 0.91 0.20
CA VAL A 65 -13.25 0.57 -0.28
C VAL A 65 -13.14 0.81 -1.77
N LEU A 66 -14.13 0.40 -2.56
CA LEU A 66 -14.15 0.58 -4.00
C LEU A 66 -14.17 2.08 -4.38
N ASN A 67 -15.01 2.87 -3.73
CA ASN A 67 -15.07 4.32 -3.90
C ASN A 67 -13.73 4.99 -3.51
N ALA A 68 -13.11 4.54 -2.43
CA ALA A 68 -11.82 5.05 -2.00
C ALA A 68 -10.70 4.70 -3.00
N LEU A 69 -10.78 3.55 -3.68
CA LEU A 69 -9.84 3.18 -4.74
C LEU A 69 -9.97 4.06 -5.98
N ASP A 70 -11.18 4.51 -6.31
CA ASP A 70 -11.41 5.39 -7.47
C ASP A 70 -10.78 6.77 -7.31
N THR A 71 -10.62 7.24 -6.08
CA THR A 71 -9.98 8.51 -5.73
C THR A 71 -8.57 8.35 -5.17
N ALA A 72 -8.02 7.12 -5.21
CA ALA A 72 -6.72 6.83 -4.64
C ALA A 72 -5.57 7.41 -5.46
N SER A 73 -4.54 7.86 -4.75
CA SER A 73 -3.29 8.36 -5.34
C SER A 73 -2.14 7.41 -5.05
N VAL A 74 -1.18 7.33 -5.97
CA VAL A 74 0.07 6.63 -5.73
C VAL A 74 0.97 7.43 -4.79
N ARG A 75 1.87 6.74 -4.08
CA ARG A 75 2.91 7.41 -3.30
C ARG A 75 3.84 8.23 -4.19
N PRO A 76 4.45 9.30 -3.67
CA PRO A 76 5.41 10.09 -4.44
C PRO A 76 6.52 9.21 -5.04
N ARG A 77 6.83 9.42 -6.32
CA ARG A 77 7.90 8.72 -7.03
C ARG A 77 9.20 9.52 -6.92
N THR A 78 9.89 9.35 -5.82
CA THR A 78 11.20 9.98 -5.60
C THR A 78 12.18 8.95 -5.04
N PRO A 79 13.46 8.98 -5.43
CA PRO A 79 14.49 8.15 -4.81
C PRO A 79 14.62 8.38 -3.30
N ALA A 80 14.27 9.57 -2.82
CA ALA A 80 14.27 9.94 -1.41
C ALA A 80 13.04 9.48 -0.64
N TYR A 81 12.10 8.72 -1.27
CA TYR A 81 10.83 8.36 -0.61
C TYR A 81 11.03 7.63 0.73
N GLN A 82 12.03 6.75 0.81
CA GLN A 82 12.32 6.04 2.06
C GLN A 82 12.64 7.02 3.20
N ASN A 83 13.44 8.04 2.92
CA ASN A 83 13.82 9.06 3.89
C ASN A 83 12.61 9.89 4.33
N VAL A 84 11.78 10.30 3.38
CA VAL A 84 10.51 10.99 3.67
C VAL A 84 9.58 10.11 4.51
N SER A 85 9.49 8.82 4.19
CA SER A 85 8.65 7.87 4.94
C SER A 85 9.13 7.68 6.38
N ILE A 86 10.44 7.65 6.60
CA ILE A 86 11.04 7.57 7.95
C ILE A 86 10.72 8.83 8.75
N ALA A 87 10.94 10.01 8.16
CA ALA A 87 10.61 11.28 8.81
C ALA A 87 9.13 11.36 9.23
N LEU A 88 8.22 10.97 8.34
CA LEU A 88 6.79 10.89 8.62
C LEU A 88 6.49 9.93 9.78
N ALA A 89 7.01 8.72 9.72
CA ALA A 89 6.74 7.69 10.72
C ALA A 89 7.27 8.12 12.10
N HIS A 90 8.47 8.68 12.16
CA HIS A 90 9.08 9.13 13.42
C HIS A 90 8.32 10.31 14.03
N THR A 91 8.00 11.32 13.23
CA THR A 91 7.37 12.55 13.73
C THR A 91 5.89 12.34 14.13
N LEU A 92 5.18 11.43 13.45
CA LEU A 92 3.77 11.17 13.70
C LEU A 92 3.51 9.98 14.63
N SER A 93 4.55 9.37 15.21
CA SER A 93 4.42 8.25 16.15
C SER A 93 5.18 8.52 17.45
N PRO A 94 4.53 8.36 18.62
CA PRO A 94 3.12 7.99 18.81
C PRO A 94 2.17 9.18 18.56
N PRO A 95 0.91 8.92 18.15
CA PRO A 95 -0.06 10.00 17.85
C PRO A 95 -0.32 10.96 19.00
N ALA A 96 -0.16 10.50 20.23
CA ALA A 96 -0.33 11.34 21.43
C ALA A 96 0.70 12.48 21.55
N GLY A 97 1.82 12.38 20.83
CA GLY A 97 2.87 13.41 20.80
C GLY A 97 2.63 14.50 19.75
N ILE A 98 1.61 14.36 18.91
CA ILE A 98 1.34 15.31 17.84
C ILE A 98 0.80 16.63 18.43
N GLN A 99 1.54 17.72 18.16
CA GLN A 99 1.12 19.09 18.42
C GLN A 99 0.86 19.75 17.06
N PRO A 100 -0.41 19.92 16.62
CA PRO A 100 -0.73 20.28 15.23
C PRO A 100 0.05 21.50 14.69
N GLU A 101 0.24 22.51 15.51
CA GLU A 101 0.87 23.76 15.10
C GLU A 101 2.38 23.64 14.88
N SER A 102 3.10 22.98 15.81
CA SER A 102 4.56 22.80 15.71
C SER A 102 4.93 21.59 14.84
N THR A 103 4.21 20.47 14.99
CA THR A 103 4.50 19.24 14.25
C THR A 103 4.44 19.43 12.73
N VAL A 104 3.52 20.26 12.21
CA VAL A 104 3.43 20.55 10.77
C VAL A 104 4.67 21.28 10.27
N SER A 105 5.15 22.28 11.03
CA SER A 105 6.37 23.02 10.69
C SER A 105 7.61 22.12 10.69
N ASP A 106 7.77 21.34 11.75
CA ASP A 106 8.91 20.44 11.94
C ASP A 106 8.93 19.36 10.85
N LEU A 107 7.77 18.75 10.58
CA LEU A 107 7.64 17.73 9.54
C LEU A 107 7.96 18.27 8.14
N ARG A 108 7.53 19.49 7.84
CA ARG A 108 7.86 20.15 6.57
C ARG A 108 9.37 20.31 6.41
N GLY A 109 10.06 20.82 7.44
CA GLY A 109 11.52 20.95 7.43
C GLY A 109 12.21 19.61 7.23
N GLN A 110 11.79 18.57 7.97
CA GLN A 110 12.36 17.23 7.83
C GLN A 110 12.14 16.62 6.43
N ILE A 111 10.98 16.86 5.80
CA ILE A 111 10.72 16.40 4.44
C ILE A 111 11.59 17.15 3.43
N GLU A 112 11.76 18.46 3.58
CA GLU A 112 12.64 19.26 2.72
C GLU A 112 14.10 18.78 2.83
N ASP A 113 14.58 18.51 4.03
CA ASP A 113 15.92 17.96 4.26
C ASP A 113 16.08 16.55 3.67
N ALA A 114 15.07 15.69 3.84
CA ALA A 114 15.05 14.35 3.25
C ALA A 114 15.09 14.38 1.72
N LEU A 115 14.32 15.28 1.09
CA LEU A 115 14.33 15.48 -0.36
C LEU A 115 15.65 16.06 -0.86
N GLY A 116 16.29 16.92 -0.08
CA GLY A 116 17.57 17.54 -0.38
C GLY A 116 18.78 16.66 -0.03
N SER A 117 18.58 15.44 0.48
CA SER A 117 19.62 14.56 1.04
C SER A 117 20.48 15.28 2.08
N LYS A 118 19.86 16.13 2.90
CA LYS A 118 20.49 16.89 3.96
C LYS A 118 20.11 16.30 5.31
N GLY A 119 21.03 16.40 6.27
CA GLY A 119 20.79 15.99 7.65
C GLY A 119 20.98 14.49 7.89
N LEU A 120 20.98 14.13 9.18
CA LEU A 120 20.86 12.74 9.64
C LEU A 120 19.37 12.39 9.62
N ILE A 121 19.06 11.30 8.93
CA ILE A 121 17.72 10.72 8.98
C ILE A 121 17.64 9.97 10.29
N PRO A 122 16.63 10.23 11.14
CA PRO A 122 16.48 9.60 12.45
C PRO A 122 16.29 8.09 12.34
#